data_ef0ad83a353fc588c11b21e85b856c45
#
_entry.id   ef0ad83a353fc588c11b21e85b856c45
#
_cell.length_a   1.000
_cell.length_b   1.000
_cell.length_c   1.000
_cell.angle_alpha   90.00
_cell.angle_beta   90.00
_cell.angle_gamma   90.00
#
_symmetry.space_group_name_H-M   'P 1'
#
loop_
_entity.id
_entity.type
_entity.pdbx_description
1 polymer ?
#
loop_
_entity_poly.entity_id
_entity_poly.type
_entity_poly.pdbx_seq_one_letter_code
_entity_poly.pdbx_strand_id
1 'polypeptide(L)'
;MFETIAGIVVVGGVLLSFMAYQRSQIAPGEVNPIAADDPDMAKARSTAQETLSEFRDLFASYPQTSLVKLPVTSSTGTLEWMIGDVVELTDTYVKVQFRGRPVTHRGAFQSLQTFALRDIADWQAATSNGKYRGGYTQRVTFARMRAAGTLVGAAADEASKYD
;
A
#
# COMPACT_ATOMS: atom_id res chain seq x y z
N MET A 1 -16.03 31.92 4.09
CA MET A 1 -15.22 31.50 2.92
C MET A 1 -13.83 31.06 3.38
N PHE A 2 -13.69 30.15 4.37
CA PHE A 2 -12.39 29.66 4.88
C PHE A 2 -12.49 28.24 5.48
N GLU A 3 -13.09 27.27 4.77
CA GLU A 3 -13.13 25.87 5.27
C GLU A 3 -12.50 24.82 4.34
N THR A 4 -11.82 25.25 3.27
CA THR A 4 -11.35 24.29 2.25
C THR A 4 -9.84 23.96 2.33
N ILE A 5 -9.09 24.49 3.29
CA ILE A 5 -7.62 24.33 3.34
C ILE A 5 -7.17 23.22 4.33
N ALA A 6 -7.97 22.87 5.32
CA ALA A 6 -7.58 21.89 6.32
C ALA A 6 -7.53 20.42 5.81
N GLY A 7 -8.34 20.09 4.80
CA GLY A 7 -8.40 18.72 4.25
C GLY A 7 -7.18 18.31 3.43
N ILE A 8 -6.53 19.26 2.77
CA ILE A 8 -5.41 18.97 1.85
C ILE A 8 -4.11 18.65 2.60
N VAL A 9 -3.90 19.22 3.77
CA VAL A 9 -2.66 19.03 4.55
C VAL A 9 -2.61 17.65 5.20
N VAL A 10 -3.75 17.09 5.61
CA VAL A 10 -3.82 15.76 6.26
C VAL A 10 -3.54 14.65 5.24
N VAL A 11 -4.06 14.77 4.02
CA VAL A 11 -3.84 13.76 2.96
C VAL A 11 -2.37 13.72 2.51
N GLY A 12 -1.73 14.88 2.38
CA GLY A 12 -0.30 14.95 2.02
C GLY A 12 0.62 14.34 3.09
N GLY A 13 0.31 14.52 4.37
CA GLY A 13 1.10 14.00 5.48
C GLY A 13 1.03 12.48 5.61
N VAL A 14 -0.14 11.89 5.42
CA VAL A 14 -0.35 10.43 5.48
C VAL A 14 0.40 9.70 4.37
N LEU A 15 0.36 10.24 3.16
CA LEU A 15 1.04 9.65 2.00
C LEU A 15 2.57 9.79 2.08
N LEU A 16 3.08 10.91 2.61
CA LEU A 16 4.51 11.13 2.81
C LEU A 16 5.07 10.20 3.90
N SER A 17 4.34 9.96 4.98
CA SER A 17 4.76 9.04 6.05
C SER A 17 4.84 7.60 5.57
N PHE A 18 3.87 7.15 4.76
CA PHE A 18 3.88 5.81 4.20
C PHE A 18 5.01 5.61 3.18
N MET A 19 5.29 6.60 2.34
CA MET A 19 6.42 6.55 1.39
C MET A 19 7.77 6.67 2.10
N ALA A 20 7.89 7.48 3.15
CA ALA A 20 9.10 7.57 3.97
C ALA A 20 9.35 6.24 4.70
N TYR A 21 8.30 5.58 5.19
CA TYR A 21 8.38 4.26 5.79
C TYR A 21 8.82 3.19 4.77
N GLN A 22 8.26 3.19 3.56
CA GLN A 22 8.71 2.27 2.51
C GLN A 22 10.17 2.51 2.09
N ARG A 23 10.61 3.77 2.04
CA ARG A 23 12.03 4.10 1.78
C ARG A 23 12.95 3.71 2.93
N SER A 24 12.49 3.80 4.18
CA SER A 24 13.27 3.40 5.36
C SER A 24 13.38 1.87 5.51
N GLN A 25 12.48 1.11 4.89
CA GLN A 25 12.56 -0.36 4.83
C GLN A 25 13.58 -0.87 3.80
N ILE A 26 14.05 0.00 2.90
CA ILE A 26 15.12 -0.31 1.95
C ILE A 26 16.41 0.31 2.49
N ALA A 27 16.90 -0.19 3.62
CA ALA A 27 18.31 -0.05 3.92
C ALA A 27 19.09 -0.81 2.84
N PRO A 28 20.13 -0.19 2.23
CA PRO A 28 20.95 -0.90 1.26
C PRO A 28 21.65 -2.07 1.97
N GLY A 29 21.17 -3.29 1.81
CA GLY A 29 21.81 -4.49 2.36
C GLY A 29 20.90 -5.58 2.91
N GLU A 30 19.69 -5.31 3.38
CA GLU A 30 18.78 -6.33 3.88
C GLU A 30 17.36 -6.12 3.38
N VAL A 31 17.15 -6.38 2.11
CA VAL A 31 15.85 -6.85 1.67
C VAL A 31 15.82 -8.32 2.08
N ASN A 32 15.32 -8.62 3.27
CA ASN A 32 14.85 -9.97 3.56
C ASN A 32 13.49 -10.07 2.83
N PRO A 33 13.46 -10.60 1.59
CA PRO A 33 12.20 -10.73 0.87
C PRO A 33 11.40 -11.71 1.73
N ILE A 34 10.29 -11.22 2.29
CA ILE A 34 9.32 -12.12 2.91
C ILE A 34 9.04 -13.17 1.85
N ALA A 35 9.38 -14.42 2.15
CA ALA A 35 9.34 -15.50 1.18
C ALA A 35 7.96 -15.51 0.50
N ALA A 36 7.93 -15.73 -0.79
CA ALA A 36 6.68 -15.69 -1.56
C ALA A 36 5.64 -16.70 -1.04
N ASP A 37 6.12 -17.74 -0.34
CA ASP A 37 5.38 -18.84 0.28
C ASP A 37 5.08 -18.61 1.77
N ASP A 38 5.36 -17.42 2.32
CA ASP A 38 5.06 -17.10 3.72
C ASP A 38 3.55 -17.23 4.01
N PRO A 39 3.14 -18.12 4.96
CA PRO A 39 1.75 -18.43 5.20
C PRO A 39 0.94 -17.24 5.74
N ASP A 40 1.54 -16.37 6.57
CA ASP A 40 0.86 -15.19 7.10
C ASP A 40 0.62 -14.16 6.00
N MET A 41 1.60 -14.00 5.10
CA MET A 41 1.43 -13.13 3.93
C MET A 41 0.43 -13.71 2.93
N ALA A 42 0.39 -15.02 2.75
CA ALA A 42 -0.62 -15.67 1.91
C ALA A 42 -2.02 -15.46 2.47
N LYS A 43 -2.20 -15.62 3.78
CA LYS A 43 -3.47 -15.35 4.48
C LYS A 43 -3.87 -13.88 4.37
N ALA A 44 -2.93 -12.96 4.56
CA ALA A 44 -3.20 -11.53 4.43
C ALA A 44 -3.68 -11.15 3.02
N ARG A 45 -3.07 -11.71 1.98
CA ARG A 45 -3.52 -11.53 0.59
C ARG A 45 -4.91 -12.12 0.34
N SER A 46 -5.22 -13.29 0.90
CA SER A 46 -6.56 -13.88 0.82
C SER A 46 -7.60 -12.95 1.46
N THR A 47 -7.31 -12.45 2.66
CA THR A 47 -8.19 -11.50 3.36
C THR A 47 -8.40 -10.22 2.55
N ALA A 48 -7.35 -9.70 1.91
CA ALA A 48 -7.48 -8.53 1.04
C ALA A 48 -8.43 -8.79 -0.14
N GLN A 49 -8.36 -9.97 -0.74
CA GLN A 49 -9.27 -10.37 -1.82
C GLN A 49 -10.73 -10.57 -1.33
N GLU A 50 -10.92 -11.18 -0.18
CA GLU A 50 -12.23 -11.42 0.43
C GLU A 50 -12.95 -10.11 0.81
N THR A 51 -12.19 -9.05 1.08
CA THR A 51 -12.69 -7.73 1.51
C THR A 51 -12.71 -6.68 0.40
N LEU A 52 -12.56 -7.05 -0.87
CA LEU A 52 -12.61 -6.10 -1.98
C LEU A 52 -13.95 -5.34 -2.10
N SER A 53 -15.06 -5.92 -1.64
CA SER A 53 -16.33 -5.19 -1.58
C SER A 53 -16.27 -4.02 -0.61
N GLU A 54 -15.69 -4.22 0.58
CA GLU A 54 -15.46 -3.14 1.55
C GLU A 54 -14.54 -2.06 0.95
N PHE A 55 -13.50 -2.47 0.23
CA PHE A 55 -12.59 -1.53 -0.42
C PHE A 55 -13.32 -0.65 -1.45
N ARG A 56 -14.25 -1.19 -2.23
CA ARG A 56 -15.04 -0.41 -3.19
C ARG A 56 -15.89 0.66 -2.51
N ASP A 57 -16.54 0.31 -1.41
CA ASP A 57 -17.36 1.24 -0.63
C ASP A 57 -16.49 2.37 -0.04
N LEU A 58 -15.31 2.01 0.46
CA LEU A 58 -14.33 2.97 0.95
C LEU A 58 -13.75 3.85 -0.16
N PHE A 59 -13.44 3.27 -1.32
CA PHE A 59 -12.96 4.04 -2.48
C PHE A 59 -13.99 5.08 -2.94
N ALA A 60 -15.27 4.73 -2.97
CA ALA A 60 -16.33 5.68 -3.30
C ALA A 60 -16.38 6.88 -2.34
N SER A 61 -16.04 6.67 -1.06
CA SER A 61 -16.04 7.70 -0.03
C SER A 61 -14.70 8.42 0.12
N TYR A 62 -13.59 7.72 -0.12
CA TYR A 62 -12.22 8.17 0.13
C TYR A 62 -11.28 7.89 -1.05
N PRO A 63 -11.59 8.33 -2.27
CA PRO A 63 -10.82 7.96 -3.46
C PRO A 63 -9.37 8.45 -3.39
N GLN A 64 -9.12 9.61 -2.77
CA GLN A 64 -7.79 10.24 -2.72
C GLN A 64 -6.84 9.58 -1.70
N THR A 65 -7.35 8.72 -0.83
CA THR A 65 -6.55 8.03 0.19
C THR A 65 -6.52 6.52 -0.02
N SER A 66 -7.06 6.07 -1.15
CA SER A 66 -7.14 4.66 -1.50
C SER A 66 -5.92 4.21 -2.28
N LEU A 67 -5.26 3.20 -1.74
CA LEU A 67 -4.03 2.62 -2.26
C LEU A 67 -4.22 1.12 -2.49
N VAL A 68 -3.49 0.58 -3.47
CA VAL A 68 -3.39 -0.87 -3.67
C VAL A 68 -1.95 -1.29 -3.82
N LYS A 69 -1.67 -2.53 -3.39
CA LYS A 69 -0.40 -3.22 -3.57
C LYS A 69 -0.54 -4.23 -4.70
N LEU A 70 0.35 -4.13 -5.68
CA LEU A 70 0.28 -4.88 -6.93
C LEU A 70 1.63 -5.48 -7.30
N PRO A 71 1.65 -6.65 -7.97
CA PRO A 71 2.85 -7.22 -8.54
C PRO A 71 3.21 -6.49 -9.83
N VAL A 72 4.41 -5.95 -9.92
CA VAL A 72 4.92 -5.29 -11.13
C VAL A 72 6.19 -5.99 -11.57
N THR A 73 6.20 -6.47 -12.81
CA THR A 73 7.42 -7.05 -13.39
C THR A 73 8.29 -5.93 -13.96
N SER A 74 9.51 -5.83 -13.48
CA SER A 74 10.49 -4.86 -13.97
C SER A 74 11.01 -5.22 -15.37
N SER A 75 11.72 -4.30 -16.01
CA SER A 75 12.37 -4.55 -17.31
C SER A 75 13.46 -5.64 -17.25
N THR A 76 13.93 -6.01 -16.07
CA THR A 76 14.88 -7.10 -15.84
C THR A 76 14.20 -8.45 -15.57
N GLY A 77 12.85 -8.52 -15.61
CA GLY A 77 12.07 -9.72 -15.32
C GLY A 77 11.86 -9.97 -13.82
N THR A 78 12.31 -9.08 -12.93
CA THR A 78 12.11 -9.23 -11.50
C THR A 78 10.71 -8.78 -11.11
N LEU A 79 9.99 -9.61 -10.35
CA LEU A 79 8.70 -9.27 -9.77
C LEU A 79 8.91 -8.44 -8.50
N GLU A 80 8.33 -7.26 -8.45
CA GLU A 80 8.38 -6.36 -7.29
C GLU A 80 6.96 -5.98 -6.85
N TRP A 81 6.74 -5.91 -5.54
CA TRP A 81 5.49 -5.43 -4.98
C TRP A 81 5.51 -3.91 -4.90
N MET A 82 4.60 -3.27 -5.62
CA MET A 82 4.50 -1.82 -5.65
C MET A 82 3.15 -1.35 -5.12
N ILE A 83 3.17 -0.16 -4.52
CA ILE A 83 1.95 0.52 -4.08
C ILE A 83 1.64 1.64 -5.06
N GLY A 84 0.38 1.70 -5.48
CA GLY A 84 -0.14 2.73 -6.36
C GLY A 84 -1.38 3.41 -5.80
N ASP A 85 -1.54 4.69 -6.16
CA ASP A 85 -2.77 5.44 -5.92
C ASP A 85 -3.86 4.92 -6.87
N VAL A 86 -5.04 4.63 -6.33
CA VAL A 86 -6.16 4.18 -7.15
C VAL A 86 -6.78 5.37 -7.89
N VAL A 87 -6.76 5.29 -9.21
CA VAL A 87 -7.35 6.28 -10.10
C VAL A 87 -8.78 5.88 -10.48
N GLU A 88 -9.00 4.60 -10.70
CA GLU A 88 -10.29 4.03 -11.08
C GLU A 88 -10.42 2.61 -10.52
N LEU A 89 -11.58 2.27 -10.01
CA LEU A 89 -11.91 0.94 -9.51
C LEU A 89 -13.27 0.51 -10.05
N THR A 90 -13.28 -0.59 -10.77
CA THR A 90 -14.49 -1.18 -11.36
C THR A 90 -14.75 -2.59 -10.80
N ASP A 91 -15.73 -3.29 -11.34
CA ASP A 91 -16.00 -4.67 -10.97
C ASP A 91 -14.99 -5.68 -11.52
N THR A 92 -14.14 -5.26 -12.46
CA THR A 92 -13.23 -6.17 -13.18
C THR A 92 -11.76 -5.75 -13.12
N TYR A 93 -11.48 -4.46 -12.96
CA TYR A 93 -10.12 -3.95 -12.96
C TYR A 93 -9.92 -2.79 -11.97
N VAL A 94 -8.67 -2.54 -11.66
CA VAL A 94 -8.18 -1.35 -10.98
C VAL A 94 -7.17 -0.64 -11.87
N LYS A 95 -7.31 0.68 -12.01
CA LYS A 95 -6.33 1.55 -12.68
C LYS A 95 -5.58 2.34 -11.61
N VAL A 96 -4.27 2.30 -11.68
CA VAL A 96 -3.40 2.87 -10.64
C VAL A 96 -2.34 3.77 -11.21
N GLN A 97 -1.99 4.78 -10.42
CA GLN A 97 -0.86 5.67 -10.65
C GLN A 97 0.25 5.32 -9.67
N PHE A 98 1.35 4.77 -10.16
CA PHE A 98 2.56 4.57 -9.36
C PHE A 98 3.33 5.86 -9.21
N ARG A 99 3.83 6.15 -8.00
CA ARG A 99 4.65 7.35 -7.71
C ARG A 99 6.14 7.15 -8.01
N GLY A 100 6.54 5.94 -8.33
CA GLY A 100 7.90 5.55 -8.66
C GLY A 100 7.91 4.40 -9.65
N ARG A 101 9.08 3.85 -9.88
CA ARG A 101 9.30 2.66 -10.71
C ARG A 101 9.85 1.51 -9.85
N PRO A 102 9.74 0.25 -10.29
CA PRO A 102 10.39 -0.86 -9.62
C PRO A 102 11.90 -0.62 -9.48
N VAL A 103 12.49 -1.05 -8.37
CA VAL A 103 13.91 -0.80 -8.05
C VAL A 103 14.85 -1.37 -9.12
N THR A 104 14.51 -2.54 -9.65
CA THR A 104 15.31 -3.23 -10.68
C THR A 104 14.95 -2.78 -12.10
N HIS A 105 13.95 -1.89 -12.28
CA HIS A 105 13.54 -1.42 -13.59
C HIS A 105 14.57 -0.46 -14.19
N ARG A 106 14.91 -0.69 -15.46
CA ARG A 106 15.80 0.17 -16.24
C ARG A 106 15.03 0.84 -17.37
N GLY A 107 15.37 2.10 -17.62
CA GLY A 107 14.71 2.90 -18.67
C GLY A 107 13.41 3.54 -18.22
N ALA A 108 12.58 3.92 -19.18
CA ALA A 108 11.28 4.54 -18.94
C ALA A 108 10.29 3.54 -18.32
N PHE A 109 9.51 4.01 -17.35
CA PHE A 109 8.48 3.23 -16.70
C PHE A 109 7.11 3.90 -16.90
N GLN A 110 6.15 3.14 -17.39
CA GLN A 110 4.78 3.61 -17.49
C GLN A 110 4.13 3.55 -16.11
N SER A 111 3.96 4.70 -15.49
CA SER A 111 3.46 4.80 -14.11
C SER A 111 1.95 4.63 -13.98
N LEU A 112 1.18 4.88 -15.05
CA LEU A 112 -0.27 4.66 -15.07
C LEU A 112 -0.55 3.29 -15.71
N GLN A 113 -1.07 2.36 -14.92
CA GLN A 113 -1.31 0.97 -15.37
C GLN A 113 -2.66 0.45 -14.91
N THR A 114 -3.15 -0.58 -15.60
CA THR A 114 -4.41 -1.26 -15.28
C THR A 114 -4.13 -2.73 -14.97
N PHE A 115 -4.75 -3.21 -13.90
CA PHE A 115 -4.60 -4.59 -13.40
C PHE A 115 -5.98 -5.23 -13.20
N ALA A 116 -6.05 -6.55 -13.30
CA ALA A 116 -7.25 -7.26 -12.87
C ALA A 116 -7.40 -7.20 -11.34
N LEU A 117 -8.62 -7.23 -10.83
CA LEU A 117 -8.85 -7.17 -9.37
C LEU A 117 -8.17 -8.32 -8.62
N ARG A 118 -8.05 -9.49 -9.25
CA ARG A 118 -7.35 -10.66 -8.66
C ARG A 118 -5.86 -10.42 -8.43
N ASP A 119 -5.26 -9.42 -9.07
CA ASP A 119 -3.84 -9.08 -8.92
C ASP A 119 -3.58 -8.18 -7.70
N ILE A 120 -4.63 -7.63 -7.08
CA ILE A 120 -4.51 -6.84 -5.86
C ILE A 120 -4.06 -7.75 -4.72
N ALA A 121 -2.83 -7.56 -4.26
CA ALA A 121 -2.29 -8.31 -3.13
C ALA A 121 -2.68 -7.71 -1.78
N ASP A 122 -2.96 -6.42 -1.75
CA ASP A 122 -3.45 -5.70 -0.57
C ASP A 122 -4.08 -4.37 -1.00
N TRP A 123 -4.93 -3.83 -0.15
CA TRP A 123 -5.52 -2.52 -0.34
C TRP A 123 -5.56 -1.76 0.97
N GLN A 124 -5.60 -0.44 0.90
CA GLN A 124 -5.68 0.44 2.06
C GLN A 124 -6.46 1.70 1.71
N ALA A 125 -7.28 2.15 2.65
CA ALA A 125 -7.92 3.46 2.59
C ALA A 125 -7.82 4.15 3.95
N ALA A 126 -7.42 5.43 3.95
CA ALA A 126 -7.47 6.26 5.15
C ALA A 126 -8.86 6.88 5.27
N THR A 127 -9.49 6.69 6.41
CA THR A 127 -10.81 7.23 6.72
C THR A 127 -10.73 8.62 7.37
N SER A 128 -11.86 9.30 7.51
CA SER A 128 -11.91 10.67 8.04
C SER A 128 -11.38 10.83 9.47
N ASN A 129 -11.35 9.73 10.25
CA ASN A 129 -10.80 9.73 11.62
C ASN A 129 -9.27 9.49 11.66
N GLY A 130 -8.60 9.44 10.48
CA GLY A 130 -7.16 9.21 10.37
C GLY A 130 -6.73 7.76 10.58
N LYS A 131 -7.69 6.82 10.64
CA LYS A 131 -7.42 5.39 10.72
C LYS A 131 -7.38 4.77 9.34
N TYR A 132 -6.66 3.66 9.22
CA TYR A 132 -6.57 2.86 7.99
C TYR A 132 -7.46 1.62 8.07
N ARG A 133 -8.15 1.37 6.98
CA ARG A 133 -8.82 0.10 6.71
C ARG A 133 -8.00 -0.66 5.67
N GLY A 134 -8.02 -2.00 5.74
CA GLY A 134 -7.15 -2.83 4.90
C GLY A 134 -5.71 -2.90 5.43
N GLY A 135 -4.72 -2.96 4.53
CA GLY A 135 -3.31 -3.03 4.89
C GLY A 135 -2.92 -4.34 5.55
N TYR A 136 -3.53 -5.44 5.15
CA TYR A 136 -3.37 -6.75 5.79
C TYR A 136 -1.93 -7.25 5.75
N THR A 137 -1.23 -7.10 4.61
CA THR A 137 0.17 -7.47 4.50
C THR A 137 1.08 -6.55 5.33
N GLN A 138 0.71 -5.28 5.46
CA GLN A 138 1.43 -4.32 6.28
C GLN A 138 1.29 -4.64 7.77
N ARG A 139 0.10 -5.06 8.22
CA ARG A 139 -0.14 -5.50 9.60
C ARG A 139 0.72 -6.71 9.97
N VAL A 140 0.91 -7.67 9.06
CA VAL A 140 1.84 -8.81 9.27
C VAL A 140 3.26 -8.31 9.49
N THR A 141 3.72 -7.35 8.67
CA THR A 141 5.05 -6.75 8.83
C THR A 141 5.19 -6.07 10.19
N PHE A 142 4.22 -5.26 10.61
CA PHE A 142 4.24 -4.60 11.91
C PHE A 142 4.19 -5.58 13.09
N ALA A 143 3.40 -6.66 12.97
CA ALA A 143 3.35 -7.69 14.00
C ALA A 143 4.72 -8.36 14.20
N ARG A 144 5.44 -8.64 13.12
CA ARG A 144 6.81 -9.20 13.17
C ARG A 144 7.82 -8.22 13.75
N MET A 145 7.76 -6.97 13.33
CA MET A 145 8.61 -5.92 13.91
C MET A 145 8.36 -5.77 15.41
N ARG A 146 7.10 -5.84 15.85
CA ARG A 146 6.74 -5.81 17.28
C ARG A 146 7.32 -7.02 18.02
N ALA A 147 7.17 -8.22 17.47
CA ALA A 147 7.71 -9.46 18.06
C ALA A 147 9.25 -9.42 18.15
N ALA A 148 9.92 -8.79 17.19
CA ALA A 148 11.36 -8.60 17.16
C ALA A 148 11.86 -7.41 18.02
N GLY A 149 10.95 -6.61 18.62
CA GLY A 149 11.32 -5.41 19.38
C GLY A 149 11.85 -4.25 18.52
N THR A 150 11.61 -4.29 17.20
CA THR A 150 12.09 -3.28 16.23
C THR A 150 11.01 -2.29 15.79
N LEU A 151 9.76 -2.44 16.26
CA LEU A 151 8.67 -1.52 15.96
C LEU A 151 8.77 -0.26 16.83
N VAL A 152 9.52 0.73 16.35
CA VAL A 152 9.79 1.98 17.07
C VAL A 152 9.62 3.20 16.19
N GLY A 153 9.49 4.39 16.76
CA GLY A 153 9.43 5.67 16.05
C GLY A 153 8.30 5.72 15.02
N ALA A 154 8.59 6.24 13.86
CA ALA A 154 7.60 6.44 12.78
C ALA A 154 6.87 5.15 12.37
N ALA A 155 7.53 3.98 12.46
CA ALA A 155 6.88 2.70 12.18
C ALA A 155 5.81 2.34 13.24
N ALA A 156 6.07 2.64 14.51
CA ALA A 156 5.11 2.45 15.60
C ALA A 156 3.92 3.41 15.46
N ASP A 157 4.19 4.67 15.13
CA ASP A 157 3.15 5.68 14.86
C ASP A 157 2.25 5.25 13.69
N GLU A 158 2.86 4.76 12.60
CA GLU A 158 2.11 4.26 11.44
C GLU A 158 1.28 3.03 11.81
N ALA A 159 1.87 2.07 12.51
CA ALA A 159 1.17 0.86 12.96
C ALA A 159 -0.05 1.16 13.83
N SER A 160 -0.02 2.25 14.61
CA SER A 160 -1.13 2.68 15.48
C SER A 160 -2.37 3.16 14.73
N LYS A 161 -2.25 3.44 13.43
CA LYS A 161 -3.35 3.89 12.58
C LYS A 161 -4.18 2.73 12.03
N TYR A 162 -3.67 1.50 12.08
CA TYR A 162 -4.42 0.31 11.65
C TYR A 162 -5.32 -0.19 12.78
N ASP A 163 -6.57 -0.45 12.45
CA ASP A 163 -7.56 -1.03 13.38
C ASP A 163 -7.44 -2.55 13.44
#